data_95abb3ea90d17545bf958d630d934a31
#
_entry.id   95abb3ea90d17545bf958d630d934a31
#
_cell.length_a   1.000
_cell.length_b   1.000
_cell.length_c   1.000
_cell.angle_alpha   90.00
_cell.angle_beta   90.00
_cell.angle_gamma   90.00
#
_symmetry.space_group_name_H-M   'P 1'
#
loop_
_entity.id
_entity.type
_entity.pdbx_description
1 polymer ?
#
loop_
_entity_poly.entity_id
_entity_poly.type
_entity_poly.pdbx_seq_one_letter_code
_entity_poly.pdbx_strand_id
1 'polypeptide(L)'
;MHNILEDTLKQLFNLVWFCRKVQIPFEVYAFTNDSYMLDPDLSDQNTRYMSERELEPYRITQPIVGNIHIPQSFRLVNVLSSQQRTRDLDESMKLLWLQTYAVVQRHIDSHRGFNLSGTPLNEAIICIGQLAKEIIKSRKIQKCHIVVLTDGDGFHSDYYVQSSYDDSVYSRALYSGSACIRVGSRTFTGGSGSSSSFTEGVVKAVKSTLPNCSFLGIRLLERDYRYFYMNYARHSYNEFEEMKAQNKKEGMIHFTTDAFDKWYGISATKLRVDDELAVDSGADKRSISTAFKKMNRGKKTNKVMVKQFIDQIA
;
A
#
# COMPACT_ATOMS: atom_id res chain seq x y z
N MET A 1 -5.35 -14.67 0.83
CA MET A 1 -4.28 -13.72 1.17
C MET A 1 -2.89 -14.21 0.72
N HIS A 2 -2.43 -15.40 1.13
CA HIS A 2 -1.06 -15.84 0.85
C HIS A 2 -0.65 -15.84 -0.64
N ASN A 3 -1.47 -16.36 -1.54
CA ASN A 3 -1.13 -16.44 -2.97
C ASN A 3 -1.04 -15.06 -3.67
N ILE A 4 -1.77 -14.06 -3.17
CA ILE A 4 -1.77 -12.71 -3.75
C ILE A 4 -0.45 -12.00 -3.46
N LEU A 5 0.15 -12.20 -2.29
CA LEU A 5 1.38 -11.52 -1.90
C LEU A 5 2.55 -11.83 -2.84
N GLU A 6 2.70 -13.11 -3.24
CA GLU A 6 3.73 -13.49 -4.21
C GLU A 6 3.51 -12.81 -5.57
N ASP A 7 2.27 -12.81 -6.05
CA ASP A 7 1.94 -12.17 -7.33
C ASP A 7 2.11 -10.65 -7.24
N THR A 8 1.79 -10.05 -6.10
CA THR A 8 2.07 -8.65 -5.80
C THR A 8 3.55 -8.33 -5.92
N LEU A 9 4.42 -9.13 -5.29
CA LEU A 9 5.87 -8.95 -5.37
C LEU A 9 6.42 -9.14 -6.78
N LYS A 10 5.92 -10.12 -7.53
CA LYS A 10 6.32 -10.30 -8.93
C LYS A 10 6.04 -9.03 -9.76
N GLN A 11 4.86 -8.43 -9.57
CA GLN A 11 4.51 -7.20 -10.25
C GLN A 11 5.35 -6.01 -9.80
N LEU A 12 5.58 -5.89 -8.49
CA LEU A 12 6.46 -4.86 -7.92
C LEU A 12 7.87 -4.96 -8.51
N PHE A 13 8.44 -6.15 -8.56
CA PHE A 13 9.79 -6.37 -9.11
C PHE A 13 9.88 -6.01 -10.59
N ASN A 14 8.84 -6.34 -11.38
CA ASN A 14 8.79 -5.92 -12.77
C ASN A 14 8.80 -4.38 -12.90
N LEU A 15 8.06 -3.68 -12.03
CA LEU A 15 8.03 -2.23 -12.03
C LEU A 15 9.39 -1.64 -11.61
N VAL A 16 10.02 -2.18 -10.58
CA VAL A 16 11.36 -1.79 -10.11
C VAL A 16 12.41 -1.98 -11.21
N TRP A 17 12.41 -3.15 -11.87
CA TRP A 17 13.31 -3.42 -12.98
C TRP A 17 13.09 -2.48 -14.18
N PHE A 18 11.84 -2.17 -14.48
CA PHE A 18 11.50 -1.20 -15.50
C PHE A 18 12.07 0.17 -15.15
N CYS A 19 11.74 0.72 -13.98
CA CYS A 19 12.22 2.02 -13.54
C CYS A 19 13.75 2.11 -13.57
N ARG A 20 14.42 1.06 -13.08
CA ARG A 20 15.88 0.98 -13.12
C ARG A 20 16.44 1.01 -14.55
N LYS A 21 15.83 0.23 -15.45
CA LYS A 21 16.27 0.16 -16.85
C LYS A 21 16.16 1.50 -17.58
N VAL A 22 15.11 2.26 -17.30
CA VAL A 22 14.86 3.58 -17.90
C VAL A 22 15.35 4.74 -17.03
N GLN A 23 16.09 4.43 -15.95
CA GLN A 23 16.69 5.40 -15.02
C GLN A 23 15.68 6.34 -14.34
N ILE A 24 14.46 5.87 -14.10
CA ILE A 24 13.47 6.58 -13.28
C ILE A 24 13.79 6.33 -11.80
N PRO A 25 14.04 7.38 -11.00
CA PRO A 25 14.22 7.23 -9.55
C PRO A 25 12.95 6.69 -8.89
N PHE A 26 13.12 5.79 -7.92
CA PHE A 26 12.01 5.21 -7.17
C PHE A 26 12.37 4.95 -5.72
N GLU A 27 11.33 4.94 -4.89
CA GLU A 27 11.35 4.47 -3.51
C GLU A 27 10.15 3.51 -3.33
N VAL A 28 10.37 2.40 -2.66
CA VAL A 28 9.31 1.42 -2.36
C VAL A 28 9.16 1.31 -0.85
N TYR A 29 7.94 1.53 -0.40
CA TYR A 29 7.57 1.42 1.00
C TYR A 29 6.56 0.29 1.19
N ALA A 30 6.81 -0.58 2.15
CA ALA A 30 5.83 -1.51 2.67
C ALA A 30 5.16 -0.91 3.91
N PHE A 31 3.87 -1.17 4.09
CA PHE A 31 3.12 -0.72 5.25
C PHE A 31 2.40 -1.88 5.92
N THR A 32 2.34 -1.84 7.24
CA THR A 32 1.68 -2.86 8.05
C THR A 32 1.32 -2.32 9.43
N ASN A 33 0.42 -3.00 10.12
CA ASN A 33 0.26 -2.90 11.56
C ASN A 33 1.01 -4.04 12.21
N ASP A 34 2.00 -3.72 13.03
CA ASP A 34 2.75 -4.71 13.80
C ASP A 34 2.73 -4.33 15.27
N SER A 35 1.98 -5.10 16.06
CA SER A 35 1.91 -4.94 17.50
C SER A 35 3.20 -5.38 18.21
N TYR A 36 4.03 -6.19 17.55
CA TYR A 36 5.35 -6.53 18.05
C TYR A 36 6.31 -5.38 17.71
N MET A 37 6.27 -4.36 18.52
CA MET A 37 7.13 -3.19 18.37
C MET A 37 8.61 -3.58 18.47
N LEU A 38 9.47 -2.68 18.04
CA LEU A 38 10.94 -2.81 18.22
C LEU A 38 11.31 -2.98 19.70
N ASP A 39 10.49 -2.45 20.60
CA ASP A 39 10.59 -2.62 22.03
C ASP A 39 9.51 -3.61 22.53
N PRO A 40 9.90 -4.77 23.10
CA PRO A 40 8.95 -5.74 23.65
C PRO A 40 8.07 -5.17 24.77
N ASP A 41 8.53 -4.14 25.49
CA ASP A 41 7.78 -3.49 26.55
C ASP A 41 6.60 -2.64 26.03
N LEU A 42 6.59 -2.38 24.72
CA LEU A 42 5.52 -1.66 24.02
C LEU A 42 4.52 -2.58 23.28
N SER A 43 4.46 -3.85 23.64
CA SER A 43 3.43 -4.76 23.12
C SER A 43 2.02 -4.28 23.51
N ASP A 44 1.01 -4.62 22.69
CA ASP A 44 -0.40 -4.25 22.98
C ASP A 44 -0.89 -4.66 24.37
N GLN A 45 -0.33 -5.71 24.96
CA GLN A 45 -0.65 -6.13 26.31
C GLN A 45 -0.05 -5.19 27.36
N ASN A 46 1.16 -4.71 27.14
CA ASN A 46 1.83 -3.82 28.06
C ASN A 46 1.35 -2.37 27.91
N THR A 47 1.09 -1.92 26.69
CA THR A 47 0.60 -0.55 26.43
C THR A 47 -0.81 -0.31 27.02
N ARG A 48 -1.62 -1.33 27.22
CA ARG A 48 -2.91 -1.21 27.91
C ARG A 48 -2.80 -0.72 29.35
N TYR A 49 -1.67 -0.93 29.98
CA TYR A 49 -1.43 -0.56 31.40
C TYR A 49 -0.53 0.66 31.52
N MET A 50 -0.01 1.18 30.43
CA MET A 50 0.82 2.39 30.43
C MET A 50 -0.06 3.63 30.52
N SER A 51 0.35 4.58 31.35
CA SER A 51 -0.28 5.89 31.40
C SER A 51 -0.03 6.68 30.12
N GLU A 52 -0.89 7.64 29.83
CA GLU A 52 -0.76 8.57 28.71
C GLU A 52 0.62 9.23 28.63
N ARG A 53 1.22 9.53 29.80
CA ARG A 53 2.55 10.14 29.91
C ARG A 53 3.68 9.19 29.52
N GLU A 54 3.54 7.90 29.84
CA GLU A 54 4.51 6.87 29.46
C GLU A 54 4.44 6.54 27.97
N LEU A 55 3.27 6.71 27.35
CA LEU A 55 3.07 6.50 25.92
C LEU A 55 3.52 7.71 25.06
N GLU A 56 3.65 8.90 25.66
CA GLU A 56 3.94 10.13 24.91
C GLU A 56 5.21 10.06 24.03
N PRO A 57 6.34 9.50 24.46
CA PRO A 57 7.56 9.41 23.65
C PRO A 57 7.40 8.54 22.38
N TYR A 58 6.41 7.66 22.37
CA TYR A 58 6.17 6.70 21.29
C TYR A 58 5.06 7.11 20.33
N ARG A 59 4.44 8.26 20.56
CA ARG A 59 3.34 8.75 19.71
C ARG A 59 3.87 9.22 18.37
N ILE A 60 3.26 8.72 17.31
CA ILE A 60 3.54 9.18 15.94
C ILE A 60 2.83 10.53 15.70
N THR A 61 1.66 10.73 16.32
CA THR A 61 0.87 11.96 16.18
C THR A 61 0.56 12.57 17.56
N GLN A 62 0.58 13.90 17.62
CA GLN A 62 0.22 14.62 18.83
C GLN A 62 -1.30 14.51 19.10
N PRO A 63 -1.72 14.33 20.39
CA PRO A 63 -3.12 14.20 20.78
C PRO A 63 -3.84 15.56 20.76
N ILE A 64 -3.97 16.14 19.59
CA ILE A 64 -4.71 17.38 19.36
C ILE A 64 -6.09 17.01 18.84
N VAL A 65 -7.14 17.50 19.49
CA VAL A 65 -8.54 17.24 19.13
C VAL A 65 -8.78 17.53 17.65
N GLY A 66 -9.36 16.57 16.96
CA GLY A 66 -9.63 16.63 15.53
C GLY A 66 -8.49 16.16 14.63
N ASN A 67 -7.28 15.94 15.17
CA ASN A 67 -6.19 15.37 14.38
C ASN A 67 -6.38 13.86 14.18
N ILE A 68 -5.86 13.36 13.08
CA ILE A 68 -5.79 11.91 12.82
C ILE A 68 -4.82 11.28 13.81
N HIS A 69 -5.24 10.17 14.40
CA HIS A 69 -4.39 9.32 15.23
C HIS A 69 -3.76 8.23 14.35
N ILE A 70 -2.43 8.19 14.33
CA ILE A 70 -1.67 7.10 13.71
C ILE A 70 -1.22 6.18 14.84
N PRO A 71 -1.70 4.92 14.86
CA PRO A 71 -1.40 4.00 15.96
C PRO A 71 0.09 3.65 16.00
N GLN A 72 0.59 3.38 17.21
CA GLN A 72 2.00 3.02 17.42
C GLN A 72 2.39 1.70 16.74
N SER A 73 1.42 0.82 16.48
CA SER A 73 1.63 -0.41 15.70
C SER A 73 1.87 -0.15 14.22
N PHE A 74 1.56 1.03 13.70
CA PHE A 74 1.79 1.39 12.30
C PHE A 74 3.28 1.38 11.95
N ARG A 75 3.61 0.74 10.83
CA ARG A 75 4.96 0.71 10.25
C ARG A 75 4.90 1.07 8.79
N LEU A 76 5.81 1.95 8.39
CA LEU A 76 6.11 2.27 7.00
C LEU A 76 7.60 2.05 6.78
N VAL A 77 7.93 1.00 6.06
CA VAL A 77 9.31 0.51 5.91
C VAL A 77 9.77 0.73 4.47
N ASN A 78 10.87 1.47 4.28
CA ASN A 78 11.52 1.55 2.97
C ASN A 78 12.21 0.21 2.68
N VAL A 79 11.70 -0.52 1.71
CA VAL A 79 12.18 -1.86 1.37
C VAL A 79 13.09 -1.88 0.14
N LEU A 80 12.89 -0.96 -0.82
CA LEU A 80 13.73 -0.84 -2.01
C LEU A 80 13.89 0.63 -2.38
N SER A 81 15.09 1.02 -2.82
CA SER A 81 15.40 2.37 -3.26
C SER A 81 16.29 2.37 -4.50
N SER A 82 16.04 3.29 -5.41
CA SER A 82 16.91 3.54 -6.56
C SER A 82 18.29 4.07 -6.19
N GLN A 83 18.46 4.54 -4.94
CA GLN A 83 19.75 4.98 -4.40
C GLN A 83 20.64 3.84 -3.95
N GLN A 84 20.10 2.64 -3.76
CA GLN A 84 20.89 1.45 -3.45
C GLN A 84 21.82 1.12 -4.61
N ARG A 85 23.03 0.68 -4.28
CA ARG A 85 23.92 0.09 -5.29
C ARG A 85 23.24 -1.12 -5.91
N THR A 86 23.55 -1.42 -7.15
CA THR A 86 22.97 -2.54 -7.91
C THR A 86 22.94 -3.85 -7.11
N ARG A 87 24.07 -4.17 -6.48
CA ARG A 87 24.19 -5.40 -5.67
C ARG A 87 23.27 -5.39 -4.46
N ASP A 88 23.19 -4.25 -3.77
CA ASP A 88 22.40 -4.14 -2.55
C ASP A 88 20.90 -4.18 -2.87
N LEU A 89 20.46 -3.57 -3.97
CA LEU A 89 19.09 -3.66 -4.46
C LEU A 89 18.72 -5.11 -4.82
N ASP A 90 19.59 -5.83 -5.53
CA ASP A 90 19.38 -7.23 -5.89
C ASP A 90 19.28 -8.12 -4.65
N GLU A 91 20.10 -7.88 -3.63
CA GLU A 91 20.02 -8.61 -2.35
C GLU A 91 18.73 -8.25 -1.58
N SER A 92 18.34 -6.97 -1.53
CA SER A 92 17.08 -6.54 -0.89
C SER A 92 15.86 -7.18 -1.55
N MET A 93 15.82 -7.25 -2.88
CA MET A 93 14.74 -7.93 -3.61
C MET A 93 14.70 -9.44 -3.30
N LYS A 94 15.87 -10.09 -3.21
CA LYS A 94 15.95 -11.51 -2.85
C LYS A 94 15.46 -11.76 -1.41
N LEU A 95 15.88 -10.92 -0.46
CA LEU A 95 15.46 -11.03 0.93
C LEU A 95 13.94 -10.84 1.05
N LEU A 96 13.38 -9.85 0.38
CA LEU A 96 11.94 -9.61 0.37
C LEU A 96 11.18 -10.81 -0.23
N TRP A 97 11.70 -11.39 -1.31
CA TRP A 97 11.14 -12.61 -1.89
C TRP A 97 11.22 -13.81 -0.94
N LEU A 98 12.38 -14.06 -0.34
CA LEU A 98 12.57 -15.17 0.59
C LEU A 98 11.67 -15.06 1.81
N GLN A 99 11.52 -13.86 2.37
CA GLN A 99 10.63 -13.62 3.48
C GLN A 99 9.17 -13.90 3.11
N THR A 100 8.73 -13.42 1.95
CA THR A 100 7.39 -13.70 1.44
C THR A 100 7.17 -15.19 1.22
N TYR A 101 8.13 -15.87 0.60
CA TYR A 101 8.07 -17.31 0.40
C TYR A 101 7.98 -18.08 1.71
N ALA A 102 8.76 -17.70 2.71
CA ALA A 102 8.74 -18.32 4.03
C ALA A 102 7.37 -18.19 4.70
N VAL A 103 6.76 -17.00 4.65
CA VAL A 103 5.45 -16.76 5.24
C VAL A 103 4.33 -17.46 4.45
N VAL A 104 4.37 -17.39 3.13
CA VAL A 104 3.28 -17.88 2.27
C VAL A 104 3.31 -19.40 2.13
N GLN A 105 4.49 -19.98 1.84
CA GLN A 105 4.62 -21.40 1.50
C GLN A 105 5.00 -22.28 2.68
N ARG A 106 5.70 -21.72 3.65
CA ARG A 106 6.18 -22.46 4.82
C ARG A 106 5.44 -22.17 6.10
N HIS A 107 4.50 -21.20 6.07
CA HIS A 107 3.75 -20.76 7.24
C HIS A 107 4.63 -20.38 8.43
N ILE A 108 5.81 -19.83 8.13
CA ILE A 108 6.72 -19.31 9.14
C ILE A 108 6.26 -17.90 9.49
N ASP A 109 6.23 -17.59 10.77
CA ASP A 109 5.87 -16.25 11.24
C ASP A 109 6.78 -15.20 10.61
N SER A 110 6.17 -14.07 10.24
CA SER A 110 6.92 -12.95 9.70
C SER A 110 7.89 -12.42 10.74
N HIS A 111 9.01 -11.89 10.26
CA HIS A 111 9.96 -11.19 11.14
C HIS A 111 9.29 -9.99 11.82
N ARG A 112 9.72 -9.66 13.03
CA ARG A 112 9.24 -8.47 13.75
C ARG A 112 9.35 -7.23 12.86
N GLY A 113 8.31 -6.41 12.82
CA GLY A 113 8.20 -5.24 11.95
C GLY A 113 7.65 -5.52 10.55
N PHE A 114 7.44 -6.80 10.19
CA PHE A 114 6.88 -7.21 8.91
C PHE A 114 5.67 -8.13 9.06
N ASN A 115 4.95 -8.00 10.16
CA ASN A 115 3.73 -8.78 10.35
C ASN A 115 2.71 -8.43 9.26
N LEU A 116 2.15 -9.45 8.62
CA LEU A 116 1.11 -9.30 7.58
C LEU A 116 -0.26 -9.13 8.24
N SER A 117 -0.42 -8.11 9.05
CA SER A 117 -1.64 -7.83 9.79
C SER A 117 -2.20 -6.46 9.45
N GLY A 118 -3.51 -6.42 9.23
CA GLY A 118 -4.22 -5.19 8.93
C GLY A 118 -3.90 -4.58 7.55
N THR A 119 -4.63 -3.52 7.21
CA THR A 119 -4.38 -2.73 5.99
C THR A 119 -4.44 -1.25 6.37
N PRO A 120 -3.40 -0.69 7.05
CA PRO A 120 -3.36 0.71 7.45
C PRO A 120 -3.05 1.62 6.25
N LEU A 121 -3.90 1.54 5.24
CA LEU A 121 -3.70 2.21 3.95
C LEU A 121 -3.80 3.73 4.08
N ASN A 122 -4.73 4.22 4.90
CA ASN A 122 -4.94 5.66 5.08
C ASN A 122 -3.73 6.30 5.76
N GLU A 123 -3.21 5.67 6.80
CA GLU A 123 -2.02 6.07 7.53
C GLU A 123 -0.80 6.06 6.59
N ALA A 124 -0.68 5.01 5.77
CA ALA A 124 0.39 4.90 4.78
C ALA A 124 0.33 6.04 3.75
N ILE A 125 -0.85 6.35 3.22
CA ILE A 125 -1.03 7.45 2.25
C ILE A 125 -0.67 8.81 2.88
N ILE A 126 -1.06 9.05 4.13
CA ILE A 126 -0.74 10.28 4.84
C ILE A 126 0.78 10.42 5.03
N CYS A 127 1.43 9.38 5.54
CA CYS A 127 2.88 9.38 5.78
C CYS A 127 3.67 9.49 4.47
N ILE A 128 3.27 8.77 3.43
CA ILE A 128 3.88 8.86 2.10
C ILE A 128 3.70 10.26 1.51
N GLY A 129 2.58 10.92 1.76
CA GLY A 129 2.36 12.30 1.33
C GLY A 129 3.37 13.28 1.93
N GLN A 130 3.76 13.10 3.18
CA GLN A 130 4.78 13.90 3.86
C GLN A 130 6.19 13.58 3.32
N LEU A 131 6.54 12.29 3.26
CA LEU A 131 7.82 11.83 2.71
C LEU A 131 8.01 12.27 1.25
N ALA A 132 6.98 12.18 0.43
CA ALA A 132 7.03 12.60 -0.96
C ALA A 132 7.37 14.10 -1.09
N LYS A 133 6.84 14.97 -0.23
CA LYS A 133 7.21 16.40 -0.22
C LYS A 133 8.71 16.59 0.00
N GLU A 134 9.28 15.88 0.96
CA GLU A 134 10.69 15.96 1.28
C GLU A 134 11.55 15.41 0.14
N ILE A 135 11.17 14.26 -0.43
CA ILE A 135 11.86 13.64 -1.56
C ILE A 135 11.82 14.53 -2.80
N ILE A 136 10.64 15.07 -3.13
CA ILE A 136 10.46 15.98 -4.27
C ILE A 136 11.35 17.21 -4.12
N LYS A 137 11.34 17.82 -2.93
CA LYS A 137 12.14 19.02 -2.63
C LYS A 137 13.64 18.73 -2.66
N SER A 138 14.09 17.69 -1.98
CA SER A 138 15.52 17.37 -1.83
C SER A 138 16.15 16.90 -3.14
N ARG A 139 15.41 16.18 -3.96
CA ARG A 139 15.90 15.64 -5.25
C ARG A 139 15.47 16.48 -6.45
N LYS A 140 14.78 17.61 -6.25
CA LYS A 140 14.32 18.51 -7.32
C LYS A 140 13.49 17.78 -8.39
N ILE A 141 12.59 16.90 -7.95
CA ILE A 141 11.74 16.09 -8.83
C ILE A 141 10.66 16.98 -9.44
N GLN A 142 10.53 16.98 -10.76
CA GLN A 142 9.54 17.79 -11.48
C GLN A 142 8.17 17.10 -11.53
N LYS A 143 8.11 15.78 -11.69
CA LYS A 143 6.89 14.98 -11.78
C LYS A 143 7.02 13.74 -10.89
N CYS A 144 6.06 13.54 -10.03
CA CYS A 144 6.03 12.41 -9.09
C CYS A 144 4.82 11.52 -9.37
N HIS A 145 4.99 10.21 -9.23
CA HIS A 145 3.92 9.23 -9.32
C HIS A 145 3.90 8.39 -8.05
N ILE A 146 2.80 8.43 -7.30
CA ILE A 146 2.58 7.57 -6.16
C ILE A 146 1.73 6.40 -6.62
N VAL A 147 2.29 5.20 -6.56
CA VAL A 147 1.61 3.95 -6.91
C VAL A 147 1.25 3.23 -5.62
N VAL A 148 -0.04 3.10 -5.36
CA VAL A 148 -0.59 2.35 -4.22
C VAL A 148 -0.92 0.94 -4.70
N LEU A 149 -0.24 -0.05 -4.15
CA LEU A 149 -0.46 -1.46 -4.44
C LEU A 149 -1.02 -2.14 -3.18
N THR A 150 -2.24 -2.67 -3.27
CA THR A 150 -2.95 -3.26 -2.13
C THR A 150 -3.81 -4.44 -2.56
N ASP A 151 -4.05 -5.37 -1.64
CA ASP A 151 -5.01 -6.47 -1.78
C ASP A 151 -6.31 -6.21 -1.00
N GLY A 152 -6.31 -5.18 -0.15
CA GLY A 152 -7.42 -4.83 0.73
C GLY A 152 -7.89 -3.37 0.62
N ASP A 153 -9.04 -3.10 1.24
CA ASP A 153 -9.49 -1.74 1.49
C ASP A 153 -8.80 -1.16 2.72
N GLY A 154 -8.62 0.15 2.73
CA GLY A 154 -8.24 0.85 3.96
C GLY A 154 -9.34 0.68 5.02
N PHE A 155 -8.94 0.42 6.26
CA PHE A 155 -9.84 0.50 7.39
C PHE A 155 -10.17 1.96 7.72
N HIS A 156 -11.12 2.18 8.64
CA HIS A 156 -11.30 3.49 9.24
C HIS A 156 -10.04 3.87 10.00
N SER A 157 -9.69 5.16 9.95
CA SER A 157 -8.63 5.70 10.80
C SER A 157 -9.21 6.22 12.10
N ASP A 158 -8.39 6.32 13.11
CA ASP A 158 -8.76 6.94 14.37
C ASP A 158 -8.46 8.44 14.35
N TYR A 159 -9.12 9.19 15.20
CA TYR A 159 -8.88 10.61 15.42
C TYR A 159 -8.99 10.97 16.90
N TYR A 160 -8.36 12.06 17.30
CA TYR A 160 -8.38 12.51 18.68
C TYR A 160 -9.65 13.29 19.01
N VAL A 161 -10.29 12.93 20.10
CA VAL A 161 -11.48 13.59 20.67
C VAL A 161 -11.22 13.94 22.13
N GLN A 162 -11.87 15.00 22.60
CA GLN A 162 -11.88 15.34 24.02
C GLN A 162 -12.97 14.54 24.73
N SER A 163 -12.64 14.03 25.92
CA SER A 163 -13.61 13.41 26.82
C SER A 163 -14.61 14.46 27.32
N SER A 164 -15.86 14.05 27.43
CA SER A 164 -16.89 14.89 28.06
C SER A 164 -16.87 14.83 29.59
N TYR A 165 -16.02 14.00 30.18
CA TYR A 165 -16.04 13.72 31.62
C TYR A 165 -14.85 14.32 32.38
N ASP A 166 -13.66 14.36 31.77
CA ASP A 166 -12.40 14.63 32.47
C ASP A 166 -11.38 15.45 31.67
N ASP A 167 -11.81 16.12 30.60
CA ASP A 167 -10.95 16.90 29.69
C ASP A 167 -9.79 16.12 29.05
N SER A 168 -9.68 14.81 29.26
CA SER A 168 -8.67 13.99 28.62
C SER A 168 -8.89 13.90 27.11
N VAL A 169 -7.79 13.73 26.35
CA VAL A 169 -7.84 13.55 24.90
C VAL A 169 -7.49 12.11 24.58
N TYR A 170 -8.37 11.42 23.89
CA TYR A 170 -8.21 10.02 23.52
C TYR A 170 -8.51 9.78 22.04
N SER A 171 -8.04 8.66 21.50
CA SER A 171 -8.34 8.27 20.12
C SER A 171 -9.70 7.58 20.02
N ARG A 172 -10.44 7.90 18.96
CA ARG A 172 -11.73 7.29 18.63
C ARG A 172 -11.79 6.92 17.18
N ALA A 173 -12.38 5.77 16.89
CA ALA A 173 -12.57 5.31 15.52
C ALA A 173 -13.50 6.26 14.73
N LEU A 174 -13.06 6.62 13.54
CA LEU A 174 -13.80 7.43 12.61
C LEU A 174 -14.73 6.54 11.78
N TYR A 175 -15.96 6.38 12.20
CA TYR A 175 -16.95 5.64 11.42
C TYR A 175 -17.45 6.50 10.25
N SER A 176 -17.31 5.97 9.05
CA SER A 176 -17.34 6.62 7.74
C SER A 176 -18.71 7.14 7.35
N GLY A 177 -19.37 7.97 7.66
CA GLY A 177 -20.64 8.51 7.05
C GLY A 177 -20.62 10.01 6.83
N SER A 178 -19.88 10.73 7.66
CA SER A 178 -19.86 12.18 7.69
C SER A 178 -18.48 12.77 7.96
N ALA A 179 -17.43 11.94 7.84
CA ALA A 179 -16.09 12.40 8.11
C ALA A 179 -15.54 13.27 6.98
N CYS A 180 -14.98 14.41 7.33
CA CYS A 180 -14.24 15.26 6.41
C CYS A 180 -12.79 15.44 6.91
N ILE A 181 -11.87 15.53 5.96
CA ILE A 181 -10.47 15.80 6.21
C ILE A 181 -10.19 17.25 5.87
N ARG A 182 -9.60 17.99 6.80
CA ARG A 182 -9.22 19.38 6.58
C ARG A 182 -7.72 19.51 6.38
N VAL A 183 -7.33 20.21 5.32
CA VAL A 183 -5.93 20.58 5.06
C VAL A 183 -5.88 22.08 4.82
N GLY A 184 -5.40 22.84 5.79
CA GLY A 184 -5.50 24.28 5.78
C GLY A 184 -6.96 24.74 5.77
N SER A 185 -7.34 25.55 4.79
CA SER A 185 -8.73 26.04 4.58
C SER A 185 -9.58 25.09 3.74
N ARG A 186 -9.02 24.03 3.17
CA ARG A 186 -9.73 23.12 2.27
C ARG A 186 -10.27 21.91 3.04
N THR A 187 -11.50 21.50 2.70
CA THR A 187 -12.14 20.32 3.26
C THR A 187 -12.36 19.28 2.17
N PHE A 188 -12.00 18.05 2.47
CA PHE A 188 -12.11 16.92 1.57
C PHE A 188 -13.03 15.87 2.19
N THR A 189 -14.00 15.43 1.41
CA THR A 189 -14.87 14.32 1.77
C THR A 189 -14.63 13.16 0.82
N GLY A 190 -14.69 11.96 1.34
CA GLY A 190 -14.94 10.77 0.55
C GLY A 190 -16.43 10.77 0.16
N GLY A 191 -16.82 9.88 -0.72
CA GLY A 191 -18.25 9.69 -0.97
C GLY A 191 -18.98 9.10 0.24
N SER A 192 -20.29 9.07 0.20
CA SER A 192 -21.11 8.59 1.31
C SER A 192 -20.97 7.09 1.56
N GLY A 193 -20.60 6.69 2.76
CA GLY A 193 -21.04 5.44 3.36
C GLY A 193 -20.10 4.24 3.37
N SER A 194 -18.90 4.26 2.81
CA SER A 194 -17.96 3.12 2.86
C SER A 194 -16.56 3.51 3.35
N SER A 195 -15.78 2.53 3.83
CA SER A 195 -14.37 2.72 4.19
C SER A 195 -13.52 3.19 3.01
N SER A 196 -13.85 2.75 1.80
CA SER A 196 -13.24 3.21 0.56
C SER A 196 -13.45 4.71 0.31
N SER A 197 -14.59 5.26 0.72
CA SER A 197 -14.86 6.69 0.57
C SER A 197 -14.00 7.55 1.49
N PHE A 198 -13.67 7.07 2.68
CA PHE A 198 -12.73 7.77 3.55
C PHE A 198 -11.32 7.77 2.95
N THR A 199 -10.86 6.64 2.42
CA THR A 199 -9.57 6.55 1.70
C THR A 199 -9.50 7.52 0.52
N GLU A 200 -10.58 7.68 -0.26
CA GLU A 200 -10.64 8.69 -1.32
C GLU A 200 -10.47 10.12 -0.77
N GLY A 201 -11.10 10.43 0.35
CA GLY A 201 -10.93 11.72 1.04
C GLY A 201 -9.47 11.95 1.45
N VAL A 202 -8.80 10.92 2.00
CA VAL A 202 -7.38 10.96 2.36
C VAL A 202 -6.51 11.23 1.13
N VAL A 203 -6.71 10.50 0.04
CA VAL A 203 -5.95 10.69 -1.21
C VAL A 203 -6.15 12.11 -1.75
N LYS A 204 -7.39 12.63 -1.81
CA LYS A 204 -7.68 14.00 -2.23
C LYS A 204 -6.95 15.02 -1.37
N ALA A 205 -6.98 14.84 -0.05
CA ALA A 205 -6.31 15.71 0.91
C ALA A 205 -4.79 15.73 0.69
N VAL A 206 -4.17 14.56 0.57
CA VAL A 206 -2.74 14.43 0.32
C VAL A 206 -2.36 15.00 -1.05
N LYS A 207 -3.11 14.65 -2.10
CA LYS A 207 -2.91 15.16 -3.46
C LYS A 207 -2.97 16.68 -3.53
N SER A 208 -3.85 17.32 -2.74
CA SER A 208 -3.95 18.78 -2.67
C SER A 208 -2.67 19.45 -2.16
N THR A 209 -1.81 18.71 -1.49
CA THR A 209 -0.53 19.19 -0.93
C THR A 209 0.68 18.86 -1.81
N LEU A 210 0.47 18.11 -2.88
CA LEU A 210 1.51 17.59 -3.78
C LEU A 210 1.22 18.01 -5.23
N PRO A 211 1.50 19.26 -5.60
CA PRO A 211 1.36 19.67 -6.99
C PRO A 211 2.28 18.85 -7.89
N ASN A 212 1.82 18.51 -9.07
CA ASN A 212 2.54 17.67 -10.05
C ASN A 212 2.76 16.21 -9.60
N CYS A 213 1.94 15.71 -8.67
CA CYS A 213 1.95 14.32 -8.25
C CYS A 213 0.69 13.61 -8.73
N SER A 214 0.83 12.49 -9.42
CA SER A 214 -0.29 11.62 -9.77
C SER A 214 -0.39 10.43 -8.82
N PHE A 215 -1.63 10.00 -8.58
CA PHE A 215 -1.94 8.86 -7.73
C PHE A 215 -2.53 7.73 -8.56
N LEU A 216 -1.84 6.61 -8.57
CA LEU A 216 -2.26 5.37 -9.22
C LEU A 216 -2.61 4.35 -8.14
N GLY A 217 -3.81 3.82 -8.20
CA GLY A 217 -4.21 2.72 -7.32
C GLY A 217 -4.22 1.41 -8.10
N ILE A 218 -3.69 0.36 -7.51
CA ILE A 218 -3.70 -0.99 -8.06
C ILE A 218 -4.17 -1.93 -6.96
N ARG A 219 -5.34 -2.51 -7.15
CA ARG A 219 -5.89 -3.50 -6.25
C ARG A 219 -5.85 -4.87 -6.89
N LEU A 220 -5.29 -5.84 -6.17
CA LEU A 220 -5.32 -7.23 -6.56
C LEU A 220 -6.61 -7.89 -6.05
N LEU A 221 -7.36 -8.50 -6.95
CA LEU A 221 -8.67 -9.09 -6.68
C LEU A 221 -8.56 -10.62 -6.69
N GLU A 222 -8.92 -11.27 -5.59
CA GLU A 222 -8.91 -12.75 -5.53
C GLU A 222 -9.94 -13.37 -6.45
N ARG A 223 -11.20 -12.94 -6.35
CA ARG A 223 -12.31 -13.55 -7.07
C ARG A 223 -13.37 -12.59 -7.56
N ASP A 224 -13.65 -11.51 -6.85
CA ASP A 224 -14.83 -10.70 -7.08
C ASP A 224 -14.53 -9.26 -7.44
N TYR A 225 -14.41 -8.98 -8.75
CA TYR A 225 -14.35 -7.63 -9.28
C TYR A 225 -15.65 -6.84 -9.04
N ARG A 226 -16.80 -7.51 -8.78
CA ARG A 226 -18.09 -6.87 -8.53
C ARG A 226 -18.07 -6.03 -7.27
N TYR A 227 -17.50 -6.56 -6.17
CA TYR A 227 -17.36 -5.81 -4.93
C TYR A 227 -16.45 -4.57 -5.12
N PHE A 228 -15.35 -4.74 -5.80
CA PHE A 228 -14.45 -3.63 -6.15
C PHE A 228 -15.18 -2.58 -6.99
N TYR A 229 -15.92 -2.99 -8.00
CA TYR A 229 -16.70 -2.12 -8.84
C TYR A 229 -17.76 -1.33 -8.02
N MET A 230 -18.57 -2.03 -7.24
CA MET A 230 -19.64 -1.41 -6.45
C MET A 230 -19.12 -0.39 -5.42
N ASN A 231 -17.94 -0.61 -4.87
CA ASN A 231 -17.34 0.27 -3.86
C ASN A 231 -16.68 1.52 -4.45
N TYR A 232 -16.10 1.42 -5.63
CA TYR A 232 -15.27 2.48 -6.17
C TYR A 232 -15.86 3.18 -7.40
N ALA A 233 -16.64 2.48 -8.22
CA ALA A 233 -17.08 3.03 -9.48
C ALA A 233 -18.41 3.81 -9.40
N ARG A 234 -19.27 3.56 -8.43
CA ARG A 234 -20.58 4.26 -8.20
C ARG A 234 -21.46 4.37 -9.45
N HIS A 235 -21.39 3.41 -10.38
CA HIS A 235 -21.95 3.54 -11.70
C HIS A 235 -23.23 2.73 -11.89
N SER A 236 -23.87 2.95 -13.03
CA SER A 236 -25.09 2.27 -13.43
C SER A 236 -24.88 0.78 -13.76
N TYR A 237 -25.97 0.03 -13.83
CA TYR A 237 -25.95 -1.40 -14.24
C TYR A 237 -25.29 -1.62 -15.62
N ASN A 238 -25.50 -0.72 -16.57
CA ASN A 238 -24.94 -0.84 -17.92
C ASN A 238 -23.40 -0.75 -17.88
N GLU A 239 -22.85 0.18 -17.12
CA GLU A 239 -21.41 0.32 -16.96
C GLU A 239 -20.78 -0.89 -16.26
N PHE A 240 -21.53 -1.56 -15.37
CA PHE A 240 -21.11 -2.82 -14.77
C PHE A 240 -20.93 -3.93 -15.80
N GLU A 241 -21.85 -4.09 -16.75
CA GLU A 241 -21.74 -5.10 -17.81
C GLU A 241 -20.58 -4.79 -18.78
N GLU A 242 -20.33 -3.50 -19.07
CA GLU A 242 -19.17 -3.07 -19.86
C GLU A 242 -17.85 -3.43 -19.17
N MET A 243 -17.74 -3.13 -17.87
CA MET A 243 -16.55 -3.48 -17.09
C MET A 243 -16.36 -4.98 -16.95
N LYS A 244 -17.43 -5.74 -16.86
CA LYS A 244 -17.39 -7.21 -16.88
C LYS A 244 -16.84 -7.74 -18.20
N ALA A 245 -17.25 -7.16 -19.31
CA ALA A 245 -16.72 -7.47 -20.62
C ALA A 245 -15.23 -7.11 -20.73
N GLN A 246 -14.85 -5.93 -20.23
CA GLN A 246 -13.46 -5.50 -20.15
C GLN A 246 -12.62 -6.46 -19.31
N ASN A 247 -13.08 -6.83 -18.11
CA ASN A 247 -12.36 -7.78 -17.25
C ASN A 247 -12.19 -9.15 -17.92
N LYS A 248 -13.21 -9.63 -18.64
CA LYS A 248 -13.11 -10.89 -19.39
C LYS A 248 -12.05 -10.82 -20.50
N LYS A 249 -11.97 -9.69 -21.19
CA LYS A 249 -11.03 -9.46 -22.31
C LYS A 249 -9.60 -9.19 -21.83
N GLU A 250 -9.43 -8.33 -20.84
CA GLU A 250 -8.14 -7.76 -20.44
C GLU A 250 -7.60 -8.33 -19.12
N GLY A 251 -8.45 -9.00 -18.34
CA GLY A 251 -8.10 -9.50 -17.00
C GLY A 251 -8.02 -8.43 -15.94
N MET A 252 -8.46 -7.22 -16.25
CA MET A 252 -8.48 -6.08 -15.35
C MET A 252 -9.65 -5.16 -15.65
N ILE A 253 -10.01 -4.35 -14.68
CA ILE A 253 -10.90 -3.20 -14.84
C ILE A 253 -10.17 -1.95 -14.39
N HIS A 254 -10.52 -0.82 -14.96
CA HIS A 254 -9.96 0.46 -14.53
C HIS A 254 -10.97 1.59 -14.69
N PHE A 255 -10.84 2.59 -13.86
CA PHE A 255 -11.62 3.81 -13.91
C PHE A 255 -10.85 4.97 -13.28
N THR A 256 -11.30 6.17 -13.54
CA THR A 256 -10.78 7.39 -12.92
C THR A 256 -11.72 7.78 -11.78
N THR A 257 -11.18 8.17 -10.64
CA THR A 257 -11.95 8.76 -9.53
C THR A 257 -11.49 10.18 -9.30
N ASP A 258 -12.19 10.92 -8.47
CA ASP A 258 -11.72 12.26 -8.05
C ASP A 258 -10.42 12.18 -7.22
N ALA A 259 -10.13 11.02 -6.64
CA ALA A 259 -8.96 10.77 -5.80
C ALA A 259 -7.79 10.21 -6.61
N PHE A 260 -8.02 9.10 -7.28
CA PHE A 260 -7.00 8.43 -8.09
C PHE A 260 -7.12 8.84 -9.56
N ASP A 261 -6.00 9.22 -10.17
CA ASP A 261 -5.94 9.49 -11.61
C ASP A 261 -6.28 8.24 -12.42
N LYS A 262 -5.86 7.08 -11.91
CA LYS A 262 -6.31 5.76 -12.37
C LYS A 262 -6.38 4.80 -11.18
N TRP A 263 -7.45 4.03 -11.14
CA TRP A 263 -7.65 2.95 -10.18
C TRP A 263 -7.86 1.64 -10.92
N TYR A 264 -6.98 0.68 -10.72
CA TYR A 264 -6.98 -0.61 -11.41
C TYR A 264 -7.42 -1.71 -10.45
N GLY A 265 -8.37 -2.54 -10.88
CA GLY A 265 -8.68 -3.83 -10.27
C GLY A 265 -8.12 -4.95 -11.16
N ILE A 266 -7.14 -5.69 -10.69
CA ILE A 266 -6.47 -6.75 -11.46
C ILE A 266 -6.79 -8.10 -10.83
N SER A 267 -7.32 -9.04 -11.62
CA SER A 267 -7.59 -10.39 -11.15
C SER A 267 -6.28 -11.14 -10.86
N ALA A 268 -6.11 -11.63 -9.64
CA ALA A 268 -4.95 -12.42 -9.24
C ALA A 268 -4.80 -13.70 -10.11
N THR A 269 -5.91 -14.29 -10.57
CA THR A 269 -5.88 -15.45 -11.47
C THR A 269 -5.24 -15.16 -12.83
N LYS A 270 -5.28 -13.89 -13.27
CA LYS A 270 -4.64 -13.44 -14.52
C LYS A 270 -3.17 -13.08 -14.35
N LEU A 271 -2.73 -12.89 -13.11
CA LEU A 271 -1.34 -12.63 -12.76
C LEU A 271 -0.54 -13.92 -12.53
N ARG A 272 -1.24 -15.04 -12.33
CA ARG A 272 -0.59 -16.34 -12.17
C ARG A 272 0.23 -16.64 -13.41
N VAL A 273 1.52 -16.76 -13.19
CA VAL A 273 2.48 -17.25 -14.19
C VAL A 273 2.61 -18.73 -13.95
N ASP A 274 2.38 -19.54 -14.98
CA ASP A 274 2.53 -21.00 -14.93
C ASP A 274 3.97 -21.47 -14.67
N ASP A 275 4.93 -20.56 -14.51
CA ASP A 275 6.29 -20.87 -14.10
C ASP A 275 6.37 -20.88 -12.56
N GLU A 276 6.07 -22.00 -11.95
CA GLU A 276 6.44 -22.28 -10.56
C GLU A 276 7.93 -22.00 -10.37
N LEU A 277 8.26 -21.15 -9.41
CA LEU A 277 9.62 -21.05 -8.91
C LEU A 277 9.88 -22.30 -8.08
N ALA A 278 10.09 -23.44 -8.74
CA ALA A 278 10.49 -24.67 -8.08
C ALA A 278 11.90 -24.45 -7.51
N VAL A 279 11.93 -24.08 -6.24
CA VAL A 279 13.14 -24.08 -5.43
C VAL A 279 13.03 -25.27 -4.49
N ASP A 280 13.83 -26.29 -4.72
CA ASP A 280 13.85 -27.47 -3.86
C ASP A 280 14.26 -27.12 -2.42
N SER A 281 13.69 -27.84 -1.47
CA SER A 281 14.08 -27.72 -0.07
C SER A 281 15.57 -28.11 0.07
N GLY A 282 16.42 -27.12 0.35
CA GLY A 282 17.89 -27.30 0.38
C GLY A 282 18.63 -26.66 -0.79
N ALA A 283 17.93 -25.94 -1.67
CA ALA A 283 18.56 -25.21 -2.76
C ALA A 283 19.64 -24.24 -2.26
N ASP A 284 20.79 -24.31 -2.89
CA ASP A 284 21.89 -23.39 -2.60
C ASP A 284 21.63 -21.97 -3.12
N LYS A 285 22.44 -21.02 -2.68
CA LYS A 285 22.37 -19.60 -3.08
C LYS A 285 22.37 -19.42 -4.61
N ARG A 286 23.05 -20.30 -5.34
CA ARG A 286 23.17 -20.23 -6.80
C ARG A 286 21.87 -20.66 -7.49
N SER A 287 21.24 -21.73 -7.00
CA SER A 287 19.96 -22.23 -7.49
C SER A 287 18.84 -21.22 -7.25
N ILE A 288 18.78 -20.62 -6.05
CA ILE A 288 17.84 -19.56 -5.72
C ILE A 288 18.05 -18.34 -6.63
N SER A 289 19.31 -17.94 -6.85
CA SER A 289 19.64 -16.81 -7.74
C SER A 289 19.24 -17.09 -9.19
N THR A 290 19.40 -18.33 -9.65
CA THR A 290 19.05 -18.75 -11.01
C THR A 290 17.53 -18.77 -11.19
N ALA A 291 16.80 -19.32 -10.24
CA ALA A 291 15.34 -19.34 -10.23
C ALA A 291 14.78 -17.92 -10.22
N PHE A 292 15.33 -17.02 -9.39
CA PHE A 292 14.97 -15.60 -9.37
C PHE A 292 15.23 -14.90 -10.72
N LYS A 293 16.39 -15.15 -11.35
CA LYS A 293 16.69 -14.61 -12.68
C LYS A 293 15.75 -15.15 -13.77
N LYS A 294 15.34 -16.43 -13.67
CA LYS A 294 14.38 -17.06 -14.58
C LYS A 294 13.00 -16.45 -14.43
N MET A 295 12.55 -16.22 -13.19
CA MET A 295 11.29 -15.52 -12.89
C MET A 295 11.27 -14.13 -13.52
N ASN A 296 12.36 -13.36 -13.38
CA ASN A 296 12.46 -12.01 -13.92
C ASN A 296 12.58 -11.94 -15.46
N ARG A 297 13.00 -13.02 -16.10
CA ARG A 297 13.06 -13.13 -17.58
C ARG A 297 11.76 -13.65 -18.20
N GLY A 298 10.80 -14.07 -17.37
CA GLY A 298 9.56 -14.71 -17.77
C GLY A 298 8.63 -13.86 -18.64
N LYS A 299 7.88 -14.56 -19.44
CA LYS A 299 7.09 -14.20 -20.61
C LYS A 299 6.00 -13.11 -20.41
N LYS A 300 5.48 -12.66 -21.53
CA LYS A 300 4.52 -11.59 -21.85
C LYS A 300 3.41 -11.21 -20.86
N THR A 301 2.98 -12.07 -19.96
CA THR A 301 1.86 -11.85 -19.04
C THR A 301 2.19 -11.01 -17.82
N ASN A 302 3.47 -10.95 -17.42
CA ASN A 302 3.91 -10.22 -16.22
C ASN A 302 4.05 -8.70 -16.37
N LYS A 303 3.65 -8.16 -17.51
CA LYS A 303 3.89 -6.73 -17.81
C LYS A 303 2.65 -5.85 -17.68
N VAL A 304 1.56 -6.38 -17.13
CA VAL A 304 0.31 -5.63 -17.05
C VAL A 304 0.48 -4.34 -16.28
N MET A 305 1.08 -4.39 -15.07
CA MET A 305 1.31 -3.18 -14.26
C MET A 305 2.33 -2.24 -14.90
N VAL A 306 3.41 -2.78 -15.46
CA VAL A 306 4.42 -1.98 -16.16
C VAL A 306 3.80 -1.25 -17.36
N LYS A 307 2.95 -1.91 -18.12
CA LYS A 307 2.24 -1.26 -19.24
C LYS A 307 1.37 -0.11 -18.74
N GLN A 308 0.56 -0.34 -17.72
CA GLN A 308 -0.31 0.70 -17.15
C GLN A 308 0.49 1.87 -16.59
N PHE A 309 1.65 1.59 -15.97
CA PHE A 309 2.55 2.63 -15.49
C PHE A 309 3.17 3.44 -16.64
N ILE A 310 3.61 2.77 -17.71
CA ILE A 310 4.15 3.46 -18.90
C ILE A 310 3.10 4.39 -19.50
N ASP A 311 1.86 3.93 -19.64
CA ASP A 311 0.76 4.72 -20.20
C ASP A 311 0.46 6.01 -19.38
N GLN A 312 0.94 6.08 -18.13
CA GLN A 312 0.78 7.24 -17.26
C GLN A 312 1.98 8.20 -17.25
N ILE A 313 3.17 7.68 -17.51
CA ILE A 313 4.40 8.48 -17.45
C ILE A 313 4.81 9.02 -18.83
N ALA A 314 4.32 8.42 -19.90
CA ALA A 314 4.53 8.86 -21.29
C ALA A 314 3.64 10.05 -21.62
#